data_73213bf566add8d0e51cc4893a9a4186
#
_entry.id   73213bf566add8d0e51cc4893a9a4186
#
_cell.length_a   1.000
_cell.length_b   1.000
_cell.length_c   1.000
_cell.angle_alpha   90.00
_cell.angle_beta   90.00
_cell.angle_gamma   90.00
#
_symmetry.space_group_name_H-M   'P 1'
#
loop_
_entity.id
_entity.type
_entity.pdbx_description
1 polymer ?
#
loop_
_entity_poly.entity_id
_entity_poly.type
_entity_poly.pdbx_seq_one_letter_code
_entity_poly.pdbx_strand_id
1 'polypeptide(L)'
;YDLIVEEAHKEERREEEQHKRYTRLKWKVIGAWILVVPLLVYSMILMHVPYSNEIQMVLAIPVMVFFGGGFFTGAWKQAKLGRSNMDTLVALSTSIAFLFSLFNTFFPEFWYDRGLEPHVYYEASAVIIAFVLTGKLMEERAKGNTSTAIRKLMGMQPKAARVLRNGVEEEILIEKLQV
;
A
#
# COMPACT_ATOMS: atom_id res chain seq x y z
N TYR A 1 -8.12 -17.60 33.04
CA TYR A 1 -6.93 -16.71 33.10
C TYR A 1 -6.08 -16.86 31.83
N ASP A 2 -5.86 -18.08 31.35
CA ASP A 2 -5.03 -18.34 30.15
C ASP A 2 -5.60 -17.74 28.85
N LEU A 3 -6.93 -17.72 28.69
CA LEU A 3 -7.58 -17.16 27.50
C LEU A 3 -7.38 -15.63 27.36
N ILE A 4 -7.45 -14.90 28.48
CA ILE A 4 -7.27 -13.43 28.49
C ILE A 4 -5.81 -13.07 28.19
N VAL A 5 -4.87 -13.84 28.74
CA VAL A 5 -3.44 -13.63 28.50
C VAL A 5 -3.09 -13.99 27.05
N GLU A 6 -3.70 -15.04 26.49
CA GLU A 6 -3.49 -15.42 25.09
C GLU A 6 -4.07 -14.40 24.09
N GLU A 7 -5.22 -13.81 24.41
CA GLU A 7 -5.80 -12.73 23.60
C GLU A 7 -4.94 -11.47 23.64
N ALA A 8 -4.45 -11.07 24.81
CA ALA A 8 -3.56 -9.92 24.96
C ALA A 8 -2.27 -10.11 24.14
N HIS A 9 -1.64 -11.28 24.21
CA HIS A 9 -0.45 -11.59 23.41
C HIS A 9 -0.74 -11.64 21.90
N LYS A 10 -1.91 -12.10 21.49
CA LYS A 10 -2.32 -12.08 20.07
C LYS A 10 -2.52 -10.65 19.56
N GLU A 11 -3.06 -9.77 20.42
CA GLU A 11 -3.24 -8.37 20.08
C GLU A 11 -1.91 -7.61 19.98
N GLU A 12 -1.00 -7.80 20.92
CA GLU A 12 0.34 -7.21 20.85
C GLU A 12 1.09 -7.62 19.56
N ARG A 13 1.04 -8.90 19.21
CA ARG A 13 1.63 -9.39 17.94
C ARG A 13 1.01 -8.74 16.70
N ARG A 14 -0.31 -8.55 16.69
CA ARG A 14 -1.01 -7.88 15.58
C ARG A 14 -0.57 -6.41 15.45
N GLU A 15 -0.37 -5.71 16.55
CA GLU A 15 0.11 -4.33 16.54
C GLU A 15 1.55 -4.23 16.04
N GLU A 16 2.43 -5.09 16.53
CA GLU A 16 3.80 -5.15 16.04
C GLU A 16 3.85 -5.43 14.53
N GLU A 17 3.05 -6.39 14.05
CA GLU A 17 2.96 -6.70 12.63
C GLU A 17 2.43 -5.51 11.83
N GLN A 18 1.41 -4.83 12.32
CA GLN A 18 0.82 -3.65 11.69
C GLN A 18 1.84 -2.51 11.64
N HIS A 19 2.55 -2.24 12.74
CA HIS A 19 3.59 -1.23 12.77
C HIS A 19 4.76 -1.55 11.82
N LYS A 20 5.17 -2.81 11.74
CA LYS A 20 6.20 -3.28 10.80
C LYS A 20 5.74 -3.11 9.34
N ARG A 21 4.46 -3.44 9.05
CA ARG A 21 3.85 -3.25 7.71
C ARG A 21 3.81 -1.77 7.33
N TYR A 22 3.35 -0.91 8.23
CA TYR A 22 3.29 0.54 8.01
C TYR A 22 4.67 1.12 7.74
N THR A 23 5.67 0.80 8.55
CA THR A 23 7.04 1.28 8.39
C THR A 23 7.64 0.80 7.07
N ARG A 24 7.46 -0.46 6.72
CA ARG A 24 7.92 -1.02 5.44
C ARG A 24 7.27 -0.31 4.25
N LEU A 25 5.96 -0.05 4.33
CA LEU A 25 5.21 0.62 3.28
C LEU A 25 5.62 2.09 3.16
N LYS A 26 5.85 2.78 4.28
CA LYS A 26 6.37 4.16 4.31
C LYS A 26 7.68 4.29 3.55
N TRP A 27 8.64 3.40 3.79
CA TRP A 27 9.92 3.42 3.09
C TRP A 27 9.78 3.11 1.60
N LYS A 28 8.87 2.22 1.23
CA LYS A 28 8.54 1.96 -0.18
C LYS A 28 7.96 3.19 -0.88
N VAL A 29 7.03 3.89 -0.23
CA VAL A 29 6.45 5.12 -0.79
C VAL A 29 7.52 6.19 -0.98
N ILE A 30 8.36 6.44 0.02
CA ILE A 30 9.44 7.42 -0.08
C ILE A 30 10.41 7.05 -1.22
N GLY A 31 10.85 5.79 -1.29
CA GLY A 31 11.75 5.32 -2.34
C GLY A 31 11.13 5.41 -3.73
N ALA A 32 9.84 5.09 -3.88
CA ALA A 32 9.13 5.24 -5.15
C ALA A 32 9.11 6.71 -5.60
N TRP A 33 8.76 7.64 -4.71
CA TRP A 33 8.70 9.07 -5.04
C TRP A 33 10.08 9.67 -5.36
N ILE A 34 11.15 9.21 -4.72
CA ILE A 34 12.53 9.63 -5.03
C ILE A 34 12.89 9.32 -6.50
N LEU A 35 12.37 8.24 -7.07
CA LEU A 35 12.61 7.89 -8.48
C LEU A 35 11.57 8.50 -9.42
N VAL A 36 10.32 8.58 -9.00
CA VAL A 36 9.22 9.06 -9.85
C VAL A 36 9.28 10.56 -10.07
N VAL A 37 9.66 11.35 -9.05
CA VAL A 37 9.74 12.81 -9.22
C VAL A 37 10.78 13.22 -10.27
N PRO A 38 12.03 12.73 -10.24
CA PRO A 38 13.00 12.99 -11.32
C PRO A 38 12.51 12.50 -12.68
N LEU A 39 11.86 11.31 -12.74
CA LEU A 39 11.32 10.78 -13.98
C LEU A 39 10.25 11.69 -14.58
N LEU A 40 9.32 12.22 -13.75
CA LEU A 40 8.31 13.19 -14.18
C LEU A 40 8.93 14.48 -14.68
N VAL A 41 9.87 15.05 -13.92
CA VAL A 41 10.56 16.28 -14.32
C VAL A 41 11.30 16.07 -15.64
N TYR A 42 11.96 14.92 -15.78
CA TYR A 42 12.68 14.57 -17.00
C TYR A 42 11.72 14.42 -18.19
N SER A 43 10.61 13.71 -18.06
CA SER A 43 9.65 13.52 -19.14
C SER A 43 9.00 14.84 -19.61
N MET A 44 8.81 15.80 -18.70
CA MET A 44 8.21 17.10 -19.05
C MET A 44 9.20 18.09 -19.69
N ILE A 45 10.45 18.09 -19.24
CA ILE A 45 11.42 19.14 -19.63
C ILE A 45 12.32 18.64 -20.76
N LEU A 46 12.72 17.38 -20.75
CA LEU A 46 13.77 16.83 -21.58
C LEU A 46 13.25 15.85 -22.66
N MET A 47 11.99 15.98 -23.03
CA MET A 47 11.33 15.10 -24.02
C MET A 47 12.04 15.10 -25.39
N HIS A 48 12.72 16.20 -25.74
CA HIS A 48 13.39 16.37 -27.05
C HIS A 48 14.90 16.05 -27.03
N VAL A 49 15.43 15.55 -25.92
CA VAL A 49 16.85 15.20 -25.81
C VAL A 49 17.08 13.79 -26.42
N PRO A 50 18.16 13.58 -27.20
CA PRO A 50 18.48 12.23 -27.70
C PRO A 50 18.61 11.26 -26.52
N TYR A 51 18.14 10.02 -26.74
CA TYR A 51 18.08 8.95 -25.72
C TYR A 51 17.11 9.20 -24.56
N SER A 52 16.15 10.12 -24.71
CA SER A 52 15.16 10.41 -23.67
C SER A 52 14.35 9.18 -23.26
N ASN A 53 13.93 8.38 -24.22
CA ASN A 53 13.12 7.18 -23.99
C ASN A 53 13.88 6.11 -23.21
N GLU A 54 15.16 5.92 -23.49
CA GLU A 54 16.03 4.96 -22.83
C GLU A 54 16.29 5.36 -21.36
N ILE A 55 16.50 6.64 -21.11
CA ILE A 55 16.69 7.14 -19.74
C ILE A 55 15.42 6.98 -18.91
N GLN A 56 14.25 7.30 -19.49
CA GLN A 56 12.97 7.10 -18.84
C GLN A 56 12.72 5.60 -18.56
N MET A 57 13.05 4.73 -19.50
CA MET A 57 12.96 3.28 -19.31
C MET A 57 13.82 2.81 -18.14
N VAL A 58 15.10 3.22 -18.09
CA VAL A 58 16.03 2.83 -17.01
C VAL A 58 15.54 3.31 -15.63
N LEU A 59 14.95 4.50 -15.55
CA LEU A 59 14.39 5.02 -14.31
C LEU A 59 13.07 4.34 -13.92
N ALA A 60 12.25 3.94 -14.88
CA ALA A 60 10.97 3.30 -14.62
C ALA A 60 11.11 1.83 -14.19
N ILE A 61 12.09 1.08 -14.70
CA ILE A 61 12.32 -0.33 -14.36
C ILE A 61 12.43 -0.55 -12.84
N PRO A 62 13.27 0.17 -12.08
CA PRO A 62 13.31 0.02 -10.63
C PRO A 62 11.97 0.26 -9.95
N VAL A 63 11.19 1.24 -10.41
CA VAL A 63 9.86 1.51 -9.86
C VAL A 63 8.93 0.34 -10.09
N MET A 64 8.90 -0.20 -11.31
CA MET A 64 8.06 -1.37 -11.66
C MET A 64 8.45 -2.62 -10.86
N VAL A 65 9.74 -2.94 -10.78
CA VAL A 65 10.22 -4.20 -10.20
C VAL A 65 10.22 -4.16 -8.68
N PHE A 66 10.87 -3.16 -8.06
CA PHE A 66 11.04 -3.11 -6.61
C PHE A 66 9.81 -2.60 -5.86
N PHE A 67 9.17 -1.57 -6.41
CA PHE A 67 8.02 -0.95 -5.75
C PHE A 67 6.69 -1.51 -6.25
N GLY A 68 6.59 -1.82 -7.54
CA GLY A 68 5.42 -2.42 -8.18
C GLY A 68 5.29 -3.93 -7.96
N GLY A 69 6.37 -4.65 -7.62
CA GLY A 69 6.39 -6.12 -7.53
C GLY A 69 5.29 -6.74 -6.65
N GLY A 70 4.86 -6.03 -5.61
CA GLY A 70 3.75 -6.46 -4.76
C GLY A 70 2.40 -6.52 -5.49
N PHE A 71 2.16 -5.60 -6.41
CA PHE A 71 0.93 -5.58 -7.23
C PHE A 71 0.92 -6.72 -8.22
N PHE A 72 2.05 -6.99 -8.88
CA PHE A 72 2.18 -8.10 -9.83
C PHE A 72 2.00 -9.46 -9.15
N THR A 73 2.62 -9.66 -7.98
CA THR A 73 2.45 -10.91 -7.22
C THR A 73 1.03 -11.06 -6.67
N GLY A 74 0.39 -9.96 -6.25
CA GLY A 74 -1.01 -9.94 -5.82
C GLY A 74 -1.96 -10.29 -6.97
N ALA A 75 -1.78 -9.63 -8.12
CA ALA A 75 -2.55 -9.88 -9.33
C ALA A 75 -2.43 -11.35 -9.80
N TRP A 76 -1.22 -11.90 -9.83
CA TRP A 76 -0.99 -13.28 -10.22
C TRP A 76 -1.69 -14.29 -9.33
N LYS A 77 -1.65 -14.07 -8.00
CA LYS A 77 -2.35 -14.93 -7.03
C LYS A 77 -3.87 -14.89 -7.24
N GLN A 78 -4.44 -13.70 -7.48
CA GLN A 78 -5.87 -13.55 -7.71
C GLN A 78 -6.30 -14.12 -9.05
N ALA A 79 -5.52 -13.93 -10.10
CA ALA A 79 -5.78 -14.48 -11.43
C ALA A 79 -5.85 -16.00 -11.41
N LYS A 80 -4.97 -16.69 -10.64
CA LYS A 80 -5.03 -18.15 -10.45
C LYS A 80 -6.33 -18.63 -9.81
N LEU A 81 -7.00 -17.79 -9.03
CA LEU A 81 -8.28 -18.08 -8.37
C LEU A 81 -9.49 -17.61 -9.19
N GLY A 82 -9.29 -17.14 -10.43
CA GLY A 82 -10.33 -16.56 -11.27
C GLY A 82 -10.95 -15.28 -10.70
N ARG A 83 -10.24 -14.58 -9.82
CA ARG A 83 -10.69 -13.34 -9.17
C ARG A 83 -9.82 -12.16 -9.60
N SER A 84 -10.41 -10.98 -9.57
CA SER A 84 -9.70 -9.72 -9.79
C SER A 84 -9.85 -8.81 -8.58
N ASN A 85 -8.83 -7.99 -8.33
CA ASN A 85 -8.83 -7.00 -7.27
C ASN A 85 -8.11 -5.72 -7.75
N MET A 86 -7.95 -4.74 -6.86
CA MET A 86 -7.24 -3.50 -7.16
C MET A 86 -5.80 -3.77 -7.66
N ASP A 87 -5.10 -4.75 -7.08
CA ASP A 87 -3.74 -5.10 -7.51
C ASP A 87 -3.71 -5.62 -8.96
N THR A 88 -4.76 -6.36 -9.38
CA THR A 88 -4.91 -6.84 -10.76
C THR A 88 -5.06 -5.67 -11.75
N LEU A 89 -5.88 -4.68 -11.39
CA LEU A 89 -6.08 -3.50 -12.22
C LEU A 89 -4.80 -2.69 -12.36
N VAL A 90 -4.10 -2.44 -11.26
CA VAL A 90 -2.82 -1.71 -11.24
C VAL A 90 -1.77 -2.45 -12.05
N ALA A 91 -1.61 -3.76 -11.82
CA ALA A 91 -0.64 -4.57 -12.55
C ALA A 91 -0.91 -4.58 -14.05
N LEU A 92 -2.18 -4.71 -14.47
CA LEU A 92 -2.55 -4.74 -15.89
C LEU A 92 -2.31 -3.38 -16.54
N SER A 93 -2.80 -2.29 -15.97
CA SER A 93 -2.68 -0.95 -16.53
C SER A 93 -1.23 -0.50 -16.66
N THR A 94 -0.42 -0.70 -15.60
CA THR A 94 0.99 -0.33 -15.61
C THR A 94 1.81 -1.22 -16.54
N SER A 95 1.48 -2.52 -16.66
CA SER A 95 2.13 -3.41 -17.62
C SER A 95 1.86 -2.99 -19.06
N ILE A 96 0.62 -2.67 -19.40
CA ILE A 96 0.26 -2.24 -20.76
C ILE A 96 0.99 -0.95 -21.10
N ALA A 97 0.96 0.06 -20.22
CA ALA A 97 1.65 1.32 -20.46
C ALA A 97 3.17 1.12 -20.62
N PHE A 98 3.77 0.29 -19.77
CA PHE A 98 5.19 -0.01 -19.84
C PHE A 98 5.58 -0.78 -21.09
N LEU A 99 4.85 -1.85 -21.45
CA LEU A 99 5.11 -2.67 -22.65
C LEU A 99 4.90 -1.87 -23.94
N PHE A 100 3.88 -1.01 -23.98
CA PHE A 100 3.67 -0.12 -25.10
C PHE A 100 4.85 0.86 -25.26
N SER A 101 5.32 1.44 -24.17
CA SER A 101 6.48 2.33 -24.18
C SER A 101 7.76 1.60 -24.59
N LEU A 102 7.91 0.35 -24.14
CA LEU A 102 9.04 -0.50 -24.52
C LEU A 102 9.04 -0.77 -26.03
N PHE A 103 7.86 -1.09 -26.60
CA PHE A 103 7.71 -1.27 -28.03
C PHE A 103 8.09 0.01 -28.80
N ASN A 104 7.63 1.17 -28.37
CA ASN A 104 7.91 2.44 -29.01
C ASN A 104 9.39 2.85 -28.92
N THR A 105 10.07 2.44 -27.84
CA THR A 105 11.51 2.70 -27.65
C THR A 105 12.35 1.84 -28.59
N PHE A 106 11.99 0.55 -28.77
CA PHE A 106 12.79 -0.37 -29.59
C PHE A 106 12.42 -0.37 -31.06
N PHE A 107 11.19 0.02 -31.41
CA PHE A 107 10.68 0.04 -32.79
C PHE A 107 10.11 1.40 -33.17
N PRO A 108 10.89 2.49 -33.09
CA PRO A 108 10.41 3.83 -33.41
C PRO A 108 10.09 3.98 -34.92
N GLU A 109 10.79 3.24 -35.79
CA GLU A 109 10.59 3.26 -37.23
C GLU A 109 9.16 2.89 -37.66
N PHE A 110 8.52 1.99 -36.91
CA PHE A 110 7.13 1.61 -37.15
C PHE A 110 6.17 2.82 -37.16
N TRP A 111 6.46 3.84 -36.35
CA TRP A 111 5.66 5.05 -36.22
C TRP A 111 6.10 6.12 -37.25
N TYR A 112 7.40 6.29 -37.44
CA TYR A 112 7.94 7.25 -38.41
C TYR A 112 7.48 6.94 -39.85
N ASP A 113 7.41 5.68 -40.26
CA ASP A 113 6.91 5.24 -41.57
C ASP A 113 5.42 5.62 -41.78
N ARG A 114 4.70 5.91 -40.69
CA ARG A 114 3.29 6.34 -40.72
C ARG A 114 3.10 7.83 -40.46
N GLY A 115 4.19 8.59 -40.39
CA GLY A 115 4.17 10.02 -40.13
C GLY A 115 3.76 10.37 -38.67
N LEU A 116 3.93 9.43 -37.75
CA LEU A 116 3.61 9.59 -36.31
C LEU A 116 4.90 9.60 -35.50
N GLU A 117 4.89 10.34 -34.36
CA GLU A 117 5.99 10.29 -33.41
C GLU A 117 5.72 9.22 -32.34
N PRO A 118 6.73 8.40 -31.98
CA PRO A 118 6.60 7.39 -30.94
C PRO A 118 6.53 8.04 -29.55
N HIS A 119 5.36 8.05 -28.93
CA HIS A 119 5.21 8.50 -27.55
C HIS A 119 5.43 7.36 -26.56
N VAL A 120 6.12 7.65 -25.46
CA VAL A 120 6.33 6.72 -24.34
C VAL A 120 5.53 7.16 -23.12
N TYR A 121 5.17 6.21 -22.26
CA TYR A 121 4.35 6.39 -21.06
C TYR A 121 5.00 5.75 -19.83
N TYR A 122 6.35 5.76 -19.75
CA TYR A 122 7.08 5.20 -18.62
C TYR A 122 6.76 5.94 -17.32
N GLU A 123 6.67 7.28 -17.40
CA GLU A 123 6.29 8.13 -16.28
C GLU A 123 4.88 7.81 -15.77
N ALA A 124 3.93 7.57 -16.67
CA ALA A 124 2.55 7.25 -16.28
C ALA A 124 2.50 5.94 -15.49
N SER A 125 3.19 4.89 -15.96
CA SER A 125 3.23 3.60 -15.25
C SER A 125 3.89 3.73 -13.88
N ALA A 126 4.98 4.50 -13.75
CA ALA A 126 5.68 4.72 -12.51
C ALA A 126 4.86 5.56 -11.51
N VAL A 127 4.19 6.61 -11.99
CA VAL A 127 3.32 7.49 -11.19
C VAL A 127 2.13 6.72 -10.63
N ILE A 128 1.47 5.88 -11.43
CA ILE A 128 0.36 5.04 -10.95
C ILE A 128 0.81 4.20 -9.76
N ILE A 129 1.96 3.53 -9.85
CA ILE A 129 2.51 2.72 -8.75
C ILE A 129 2.74 3.58 -7.50
N ALA A 130 3.37 4.76 -7.62
CA ALA A 130 3.64 5.64 -6.50
C ALA A 130 2.36 6.14 -5.82
N PHE A 131 1.35 6.55 -6.58
CA PHE A 131 0.07 6.97 -6.04
C PHE A 131 -0.68 5.84 -5.34
N VAL A 132 -0.73 4.65 -5.93
CA VAL A 132 -1.41 3.51 -5.31
C VAL A 132 -0.70 3.07 -4.03
N LEU A 133 0.64 3.08 -4.00
CA LEU A 133 1.40 2.84 -2.77
C LEU A 133 1.10 3.89 -1.70
N THR A 134 0.98 5.17 -2.08
CA THR A 134 0.61 6.25 -1.17
C THR A 134 -0.81 6.02 -0.62
N GLY A 135 -1.76 5.64 -1.46
CA GLY A 135 -3.11 5.28 -1.04
C GLY A 135 -3.13 4.13 -0.03
N LYS A 136 -2.35 3.07 -0.28
CA LYS A 136 -2.18 1.95 0.66
C LYS A 136 -1.56 2.39 2.00
N LEU A 137 -0.61 3.32 1.97
CA LEU A 137 -0.01 3.86 3.19
C LEU A 137 -1.05 4.63 4.03
N MET A 138 -1.89 5.43 3.38
CA MET A 138 -2.98 6.16 4.05
C MET A 138 -4.02 5.20 4.63
N GLU A 139 -4.35 4.13 3.92
CA GLU A 139 -5.25 3.07 4.39
C GLU A 139 -4.71 2.38 5.65
N GLU A 140 -3.42 1.97 5.64
CA GLU A 140 -2.80 1.35 6.82
C GLU A 140 -2.74 2.30 8.01
N ARG A 141 -2.49 3.59 7.78
CA ARG A 141 -2.54 4.61 8.84
C ARG A 141 -3.94 4.76 9.43
N ALA A 142 -4.97 4.78 8.58
CA ALA A 142 -6.36 4.88 9.03
C ALA A 142 -6.77 3.67 9.89
N LYS A 143 -6.40 2.45 9.47
CA LYS A 143 -6.66 1.22 10.24
C LYS A 143 -6.02 1.26 11.63
N GLY A 144 -4.78 1.74 11.74
CA GLY A 144 -4.08 1.87 13.02
C GLY A 144 -4.78 2.83 13.99
N ASN A 145 -5.24 3.98 13.50
CA ASN A 145 -5.94 4.97 14.31
C ASN A 145 -7.28 4.44 14.87
N THR A 146 -8.03 3.68 14.06
CA THR A 146 -9.31 3.10 14.46
C THR A 146 -9.13 2.09 15.60
N SER A 147 -8.14 1.20 15.51
CA SER A 147 -7.84 0.23 16.56
C SER A 147 -7.51 0.92 17.89
N THR A 148 -6.74 1.99 17.85
CA THR A 148 -6.37 2.76 19.05
C THR A 148 -7.57 3.45 19.70
N ALA A 149 -8.52 3.97 18.90
CA ALA A 149 -9.74 4.61 19.40
C ALA A 149 -10.66 3.60 20.11
N ILE A 150 -10.85 2.42 19.52
CA ILE A 150 -11.66 1.34 20.13
C ILE A 150 -11.05 0.91 21.47
N ARG A 151 -9.72 0.78 21.56
CA ARG A 151 -9.05 0.43 22.82
C ARG A 151 -9.23 1.47 23.92
N LYS A 152 -9.14 2.74 23.58
CA LYS A 152 -9.40 3.80 24.58
C LYS A 152 -10.80 3.67 25.17
N LEU A 153 -11.78 3.33 24.36
CA LEU A 153 -13.16 3.10 24.83
C LEU A 153 -13.27 1.84 25.68
N MET A 154 -12.63 0.74 25.30
CA MET A 154 -12.60 -0.50 26.09
C MET A 154 -11.85 -0.31 27.41
N GLY A 155 -10.76 0.46 27.43
CA GLY A 155 -10.02 0.80 28.65
C GLY A 155 -10.77 1.72 29.61
N MET A 156 -11.86 2.36 29.18
CA MET A 156 -12.75 3.17 30.02
C MET A 156 -13.85 2.34 30.71
N GLN A 157 -13.94 1.04 30.41
CA GLN A 157 -14.88 0.16 31.09
C GLN A 157 -14.53 0.07 32.58
N PRO A 158 -15.45 0.38 33.49
CA PRO A 158 -15.17 0.32 34.94
C PRO A 158 -14.81 -1.12 35.30
N LYS A 159 -13.70 -1.29 36.02
CA LYS A 159 -13.22 -2.61 36.47
C LYS A 159 -13.96 -3.11 37.72
N ALA A 160 -14.64 -2.22 38.41
CA ALA A 160 -15.39 -2.52 39.60
C ALA A 160 -16.80 -1.90 39.54
N ALA A 161 -17.77 -2.60 40.05
CA ALA A 161 -19.14 -2.11 40.21
C ALA A 161 -19.48 -2.06 41.72
N ARG A 162 -20.25 -1.04 42.13
CA ARG A 162 -20.81 -0.98 43.48
C ARG A 162 -22.09 -1.79 43.51
N VAL A 163 -22.11 -2.78 44.39
CA VAL A 163 -23.25 -3.67 44.59
C VAL A 163 -23.78 -3.49 46.02
N LEU A 164 -25.11 -3.37 46.15
CA LEU A 164 -25.77 -3.30 47.45
C LEU A 164 -26.03 -4.73 47.94
N ARG A 165 -25.28 -5.19 48.95
CA ARG A 165 -25.47 -6.52 49.52
C ARG A 165 -25.85 -6.34 51.01
N ASN A 166 -27.07 -6.80 51.36
CA ASN A 166 -27.63 -6.66 52.73
C ASN A 166 -27.66 -5.22 53.28
N GLY A 167 -27.85 -4.22 52.40
CA GLY A 167 -27.91 -2.81 52.82
C GLY A 167 -26.54 -2.11 52.97
N VAL A 168 -25.44 -2.79 52.65
CA VAL A 168 -24.09 -2.26 52.65
C VAL A 168 -23.58 -2.17 51.21
N GLU A 169 -23.01 -1.01 50.83
CA GLU A 169 -22.37 -0.85 49.53
C GLU A 169 -20.98 -1.52 49.56
N GLU A 170 -20.79 -2.47 48.68
CA GLU A 170 -19.53 -3.20 48.51
C GLU A 170 -19.04 -3.01 47.08
N GLU A 171 -17.77 -2.67 46.92
CA GLU A 171 -17.15 -2.53 45.58
C GLU A 171 -16.60 -3.90 45.16
N ILE A 172 -17.23 -4.48 44.14
CA ILE A 172 -16.88 -5.82 43.62
C ILE A 172 -16.37 -5.68 42.20
N LEU A 173 -15.29 -6.40 41.85
CA LEU A 173 -14.82 -6.53 40.50
C LEU A 173 -15.94 -7.11 39.60
N ILE A 174 -16.16 -6.51 38.43
CA ILE A 174 -17.24 -6.91 37.51
C ILE A 174 -17.12 -8.39 37.11
N GLU A 175 -15.90 -8.93 37.07
CA GLU A 175 -15.63 -10.35 36.81
C GLU A 175 -16.19 -11.31 37.89
N LYS A 176 -16.49 -10.81 39.08
CA LYS A 176 -17.05 -11.59 40.20
C LYS A 176 -18.56 -11.42 40.39
N LEU A 177 -19.18 -10.62 39.51
CA LEU A 177 -20.64 -10.45 39.48
C LEU A 177 -21.26 -11.70 38.85
N GLN A 178 -21.89 -12.54 39.68
CA GLN A 178 -22.81 -13.59 39.20
C GLN A 178 -24.23 -12.98 39.17
N VAL A 179 -24.89 -13.10 38.02
CA VAL A 179 -26.32 -12.80 37.81
C VAL A 179 -27.15 -14.01 38.26
#